data_107a2822002e872692f55d897c607e14
#
_entry.id   107a2822002e872692f55d897c607e14
#
_cell.length_a   1.000
_cell.length_b   1.000
_cell.length_c   1.000
_cell.angle_alpha   90.00
_cell.angle_beta   90.00
_cell.angle_gamma   90.00
#
_symmetry.space_group_name_H-M   'P 1'
#
loop_
_entity.id
_entity.type
_entity.pdbx_description
1 polymer ?
#
loop_
_entity_poly.entity_id
_entity_poly.type
_entity_poly.pdbx_seq_one_letter_code
_entity_poly.pdbx_strand_id
1 'polypeptide(L)'
;QVYECITAGASGIVFFIGPPVGPKHWQRLKDLNREMERLAPAILSRESVKQATVNNPFVRVTTRKKGNSIYVIAVNGMPSPCRARFNLSELPVNDSGKAEVVFENRSAGFQRGVLEARFAGYQRHVFRLSLPAGQ
;
A
#
# COMPACT_ATOMS: atom_id res chain seq x y z
N GLN A 1 -8.51 9.12 -2.20
CA GLN A 1 -9.56 8.88 -1.20
C GLN A 1 -9.73 7.41 -0.85
N VAL A 2 -9.76 6.53 -1.84
CA VAL A 2 -9.91 5.09 -1.61
C VAL A 2 -8.78 4.55 -0.75
N TYR A 3 -7.55 4.88 -1.07
CA TYR A 3 -6.40 4.40 -0.32
C TYR A 3 -6.33 5.00 1.08
N GLU A 4 -6.82 6.19 1.28
CA GLU A 4 -6.94 6.77 2.62
C GLU A 4 -7.92 5.98 3.47
N CYS A 5 -9.04 5.54 2.90
CA CYS A 5 -9.99 4.68 3.61
C CYS A 5 -9.36 3.35 3.98
N ILE A 6 -8.60 2.72 3.07
CA ILE A 6 -7.91 1.46 3.32
C ILE A 6 -6.89 1.62 4.44
N THR A 7 -6.09 2.68 4.41
CA THR A 7 -5.08 2.92 5.46
C THR A 7 -5.71 3.25 6.80
N ALA A 8 -6.95 3.73 6.81
CA ALA A 8 -7.72 3.93 8.04
C ALA A 8 -8.38 2.66 8.57
N GLY A 9 -8.18 1.51 7.90
CA GLY A 9 -8.65 0.22 8.36
C GLY A 9 -9.90 -0.31 7.65
N ALA A 10 -10.38 0.37 6.62
CA ALA A 10 -11.53 -0.11 5.87
C ALA A 10 -11.24 -1.45 5.20
N SER A 11 -12.17 -2.39 5.29
CA SER A 11 -12.06 -3.70 4.65
C SER A 11 -13.07 -3.90 3.53
N GLY A 12 -13.95 -2.92 3.31
CA GLY A 12 -14.88 -2.94 2.19
C GLY A 12 -15.15 -1.51 1.73
N ILE A 13 -15.20 -1.32 0.43
CA ILE A 13 -15.44 0.00 -0.17
C ILE A 13 -16.53 -0.14 -1.20
N VAL A 14 -17.58 0.66 -1.03
CA VAL A 14 -18.66 0.75 -2.00
C VAL A 14 -18.50 2.05 -2.76
N PHE A 15 -18.34 1.93 -4.08
CA PHE A 15 -18.24 3.08 -4.94
C PHE A 15 -19.62 3.54 -5.36
N PHE A 16 -19.96 4.76 -5.00
CA PHE A 16 -21.12 5.43 -5.56
C PHE A 16 -20.65 6.18 -6.80
N ILE A 17 -20.96 5.62 -7.95
CA ILE A 17 -20.59 6.22 -9.22
C ILE A 17 -21.81 6.90 -9.79
N GLY A 18 -21.79 8.25 -9.80
CA GLY A 18 -22.73 9.01 -10.62
C GLY A 18 -22.38 8.87 -12.09
N PRO A 19 -23.12 9.52 -13.00
CA PRO A 19 -22.79 9.46 -14.42
C PRO A 19 -21.34 9.88 -14.65
N PRO A 20 -20.58 9.16 -15.47
CA PRO A 20 -19.19 9.53 -15.71
C PRO A 20 -19.09 10.89 -16.40
N VAL A 21 -18.16 11.70 -15.90
CA VAL A 21 -18.00 13.09 -16.35
C VAL A 21 -17.09 13.21 -17.56
N GLY A 22 -16.56 12.10 -18.06
CA GLY A 22 -15.75 12.10 -19.26
C GLY A 22 -14.90 10.84 -19.36
N PRO A 23 -14.25 10.62 -20.54
CA PRO A 23 -13.46 9.41 -20.77
C PRO A 23 -12.31 9.20 -19.77
N LYS A 24 -11.64 10.28 -19.38
CA LYS A 24 -10.53 10.19 -18.41
C LYS A 24 -11.00 9.74 -17.04
N HIS A 25 -12.13 10.26 -16.59
CA HIS A 25 -12.69 9.88 -15.30
C HIS A 25 -13.12 8.40 -15.31
N TRP A 26 -13.74 7.96 -16.41
CA TRP A 26 -14.16 6.58 -16.58
C TRP A 26 -12.97 5.62 -16.57
N GLN A 27 -11.88 5.98 -17.27
CA GLN A 27 -10.67 5.17 -17.31
C GLN A 27 -10.03 5.03 -15.91
N ARG A 28 -9.99 6.12 -15.16
CA ARG A 28 -9.45 6.10 -13.79
C ARG A 28 -10.26 5.18 -12.88
N LEU A 29 -11.58 5.17 -13.02
CA LEU A 29 -12.43 4.26 -12.26
C LEU A 29 -12.16 2.80 -12.61
N LYS A 30 -11.98 2.49 -13.88
CA LYS A 30 -11.65 1.13 -14.33
C LYS A 30 -10.30 0.69 -13.77
N ASP A 31 -9.30 1.55 -13.83
CA ASP A 31 -7.97 1.25 -13.32
C ASP A 31 -8.00 1.02 -11.80
N LEU A 32 -8.72 1.86 -11.08
CA LEU A 32 -8.88 1.72 -9.63
C LEU A 32 -9.60 0.41 -9.27
N ASN A 33 -10.62 0.04 -10.02
CA ASN A 33 -11.33 -1.23 -9.79
C ASN A 33 -10.40 -2.43 -9.98
N ARG A 34 -9.53 -2.41 -10.99
CA ARG A 34 -8.54 -3.46 -11.20
C ARG A 34 -7.56 -3.55 -10.05
N GLU A 35 -7.10 -2.41 -9.54
CA GLU A 35 -6.22 -2.38 -8.37
C GLU A 35 -6.92 -2.97 -7.15
N MET A 36 -8.17 -2.61 -6.92
CA MET A 36 -8.94 -3.13 -5.79
C MET A 36 -9.18 -4.63 -5.91
N GLU A 37 -9.48 -5.14 -7.10
CA GLU A 37 -9.62 -6.57 -7.33
C GLU A 37 -8.33 -7.32 -6.97
N ARG A 38 -7.19 -6.78 -7.37
CA ARG A 38 -5.91 -7.40 -7.07
C ARG A 38 -5.58 -7.38 -5.58
N LEU A 39 -5.93 -6.31 -4.88
CA LEU A 39 -5.64 -6.13 -3.47
C LEU A 39 -6.71 -6.74 -2.55
N ALA A 40 -7.87 -7.10 -3.07
CA ALA A 40 -8.98 -7.57 -2.25
C ALA A 40 -8.59 -8.72 -1.32
N PRO A 41 -7.85 -9.76 -1.76
CA PRO A 41 -7.44 -10.83 -0.85
C PRO A 41 -6.65 -10.33 0.37
N ALA A 42 -5.80 -9.33 0.18
CA ALA A 42 -5.02 -8.76 1.27
C ALA A 42 -5.89 -7.85 2.15
N ILE A 43 -6.69 -6.98 1.54
CA ILE A 43 -7.54 -6.03 2.26
C ILE A 43 -8.59 -6.76 3.11
N LEU A 44 -9.15 -7.84 2.59
CA LEU A 44 -10.17 -8.62 3.28
C LEU A 44 -9.59 -9.70 4.19
N SER A 45 -8.27 -9.84 4.24
CA SER A 45 -7.61 -10.84 5.06
C SER A 45 -7.86 -10.59 6.54
N ARG A 46 -8.12 -11.67 7.27
CA ARG A 46 -8.24 -11.65 8.73
C ARG A 46 -6.96 -12.10 9.43
N GLU A 47 -5.89 -12.34 8.67
CA GLU A 47 -4.61 -12.75 9.24
C GLU A 47 -4.00 -11.59 10.03
N SER A 48 -3.54 -11.88 11.23
CA SER A 48 -2.91 -10.88 12.08
C SER A 48 -1.51 -10.55 11.61
N VAL A 49 -1.18 -9.28 11.63
CA VAL A 49 0.18 -8.81 11.34
C VAL A 49 0.41 -7.50 12.09
N LYS A 50 1.64 -7.30 12.55
CA LYS A 50 2.01 -6.03 13.15
C LYS A 50 2.13 -4.97 12.07
N GLN A 51 1.93 -3.73 12.44
CA GLN A 51 1.88 -2.63 11.49
C GLN A 51 3.25 -2.00 11.30
N ALA A 52 3.61 -1.73 10.05
CA ALA A 52 4.74 -0.86 9.77
C ALA A 52 4.40 0.56 10.26
N THR A 53 5.42 1.29 10.67
CA THR A 53 5.27 2.69 11.05
C THR A 53 5.96 3.58 10.02
N VAL A 54 5.60 4.85 10.00
CA VAL A 54 6.14 5.81 9.06
C VAL A 54 6.53 7.08 9.79
N ASN A 55 7.63 7.70 9.35
CA ASN A 55 8.16 8.90 10.00
C ASN A 55 7.52 10.22 9.54
N ASN A 56 6.67 10.17 8.53
CA ASN A 56 6.04 11.36 7.96
C ASN A 56 4.55 11.39 8.35
N PRO A 57 4.09 12.42 9.08
CA PRO A 57 2.71 12.48 9.56
C PRO A 57 1.67 12.66 8.44
N PHE A 58 2.08 13.08 7.25
CA PHE A 58 1.18 13.24 6.11
C PHE A 58 1.01 11.97 5.30
N VAL A 59 1.84 10.96 5.54
CA VAL A 59 1.74 9.67 4.88
C VAL A 59 0.99 8.70 5.78
N ARG A 60 -0.08 8.12 5.24
CA ARG A 60 -0.87 7.12 5.95
C ARG A 60 -0.44 5.73 5.49
N VAL A 61 -0.41 4.79 6.41
CA VAL A 61 0.06 3.44 6.12
C VAL A 61 -0.81 2.40 6.83
N THR A 62 -1.04 1.29 6.15
CA THR A 62 -1.60 0.09 6.77
C THR A 62 -0.83 -1.13 6.29
N THR A 63 -0.73 -2.15 7.14
CA THR A 63 -0.06 -3.40 6.81
C THR A 63 -1.08 -4.52 6.83
N ARG A 64 -1.09 -5.35 5.79
CA ARG A 64 -1.99 -6.49 5.64
C ARG A 64 -1.16 -7.72 5.31
N LYS A 65 -1.61 -8.88 5.77
CA LYS A 65 -0.95 -10.16 5.50
C LYS A 65 -1.91 -11.09 4.81
N LYS A 66 -1.44 -11.76 3.76
CA LYS A 66 -2.19 -12.82 3.10
C LYS A 66 -1.22 -13.92 2.66
N GLY A 67 -1.34 -15.09 3.29
CA GLY A 67 -0.45 -16.21 2.99
C GLY A 67 1.01 -15.87 3.29
N ASN A 68 1.88 -16.00 2.30
CA ASN A 68 3.31 -15.71 2.42
C ASN A 68 3.68 -14.28 2.04
N SER A 69 2.69 -13.41 1.87
CA SER A 69 2.92 -12.03 1.44
C SER A 69 2.45 -11.04 2.49
N ILE A 70 3.23 -9.99 2.66
CA ILE A 70 2.87 -8.84 3.48
C ILE A 70 2.77 -7.63 2.57
N TYR A 71 1.67 -6.90 2.70
CA TYR A 71 1.40 -5.70 1.92
C TYR A 71 1.48 -4.49 2.81
N VAL A 72 2.36 -3.56 2.46
CA VAL A 72 2.44 -2.25 3.11
C VAL A 72 1.82 -1.25 2.14
N ILE A 73 0.64 -0.77 2.49
CA ILE A 73 -0.14 0.12 1.64
C ILE A 73 -0.02 1.53 2.20
N ALA A 74 0.49 2.46 1.42
CA ALA A 74 0.75 3.81 1.89
C ALA A 74 0.26 4.84 0.88
N VAL A 75 -0.19 5.98 1.39
CA VAL A 75 -0.65 7.10 0.57
C VAL A 75 -0.21 8.43 1.17
N ASN A 76 0.22 9.34 0.30
CA ASN A 76 0.49 10.71 0.69
C ASN A 76 -0.84 11.47 0.71
N GLY A 77 -1.26 11.92 1.89
CA GLY A 77 -2.51 12.65 2.07
C GLY A 77 -2.44 14.13 1.71
N MET A 78 -1.32 14.61 1.17
CA MET A 78 -1.11 16.03 0.86
C MET A 78 -0.88 16.23 -0.64
N PRO A 79 -1.17 17.44 -1.16
CA PRO A 79 -0.96 17.74 -2.58
C PRO A 79 0.52 17.92 -2.94
N SER A 80 1.39 18.12 -1.97
CA SER A 80 2.82 18.33 -2.21
C SER A 80 3.60 17.03 -2.18
N PRO A 81 4.65 16.88 -3.00
CA PRO A 81 5.51 15.71 -2.93
C PRO A 81 6.20 15.60 -1.58
N CYS A 82 6.49 14.37 -1.16
CA CYS A 82 7.19 14.13 0.10
C CYS A 82 8.01 12.84 0.04
N ARG A 83 8.84 12.64 1.06
CA ARG A 83 9.58 11.40 1.29
C ARG A 83 9.13 10.80 2.60
N ALA A 84 9.16 9.48 2.67
CA ALA A 84 8.80 8.78 3.89
C ALA A 84 9.73 7.60 4.12
N ARG A 85 9.98 7.30 5.39
CA ARG A 85 10.70 6.11 5.83
C ARG A 85 9.74 5.22 6.58
N PHE A 86 9.67 3.97 6.15
CA PHE A 86 8.83 2.98 6.78
C PHE A 86 9.69 2.07 7.65
N ASN A 87 9.32 1.92 8.90
CA ASN A 87 9.97 1.00 9.82
C ASN A 87 9.28 -0.35 9.71
N LEU A 88 10.01 -1.36 9.22
CA LEU A 88 9.51 -2.71 9.00
C LEU A 88 10.01 -3.68 10.08
N SER A 89 10.70 -3.19 11.12
CA SER A 89 11.38 -4.05 12.09
C SER A 89 10.46 -4.98 12.86
N GLU A 90 9.19 -4.64 12.99
CA GLU A 90 8.22 -5.47 13.68
C GLU A 90 7.53 -6.48 12.76
N LEU A 91 7.78 -6.40 11.46
CA LEU A 91 7.19 -7.33 10.51
C LEU A 91 8.02 -8.62 10.44
N PRO A 92 7.37 -9.78 10.20
CA PRO A 92 8.09 -11.05 10.08
C PRO A 92 8.77 -11.20 8.73
N VAL A 93 9.62 -10.25 8.37
CA VAL A 93 10.37 -10.24 7.12
C VAL A 93 11.87 -10.15 7.45
N ASN A 94 12.72 -10.42 6.44
CA ASN A 94 14.15 -10.25 6.59
C ASN A 94 14.50 -8.79 6.88
N ASP A 95 15.64 -8.56 7.49
CA ASP A 95 16.10 -7.22 7.82
C ASP A 95 16.45 -6.39 6.59
N SER A 96 16.85 -7.06 5.53
CA SER A 96 17.19 -6.43 4.24
C SER A 96 16.63 -7.26 3.10
N GLY A 97 16.32 -6.59 1.99
CA GLY A 97 15.82 -7.26 0.81
C GLY A 97 15.19 -6.29 -0.16
N LYS A 98 14.31 -6.82 -1.01
CA LYS A 98 13.56 -6.03 -1.98
C LYS A 98 12.07 -6.28 -1.82
N ALA A 99 11.30 -5.21 -1.87
CA ALA A 99 9.86 -5.25 -1.91
C ALA A 99 9.39 -4.99 -3.35
N GLU A 100 8.40 -5.75 -3.81
CA GLU A 100 7.76 -5.44 -5.08
C GLU A 100 6.90 -4.20 -4.89
N VAL A 101 7.04 -3.22 -5.78
CA VAL A 101 6.15 -2.07 -5.79
C VAL A 101 5.00 -2.40 -6.74
N VAL A 102 3.89 -2.85 -6.16
CA VAL A 102 2.75 -3.36 -6.90
C VAL A 102 2.16 -2.23 -7.77
N PHE A 103 1.77 -2.56 -8.99
CA PHE A 103 1.25 -1.63 -10.01
C PHE A 103 2.30 -0.71 -10.64
N GLU A 104 3.56 -0.78 -10.22
CA GLU A 104 4.61 0.11 -10.77
C GLU A 104 5.70 -0.66 -11.51
N ASN A 105 5.59 -1.97 -11.57
CA ASN A 105 6.52 -2.85 -12.30
C ASN A 105 7.99 -2.60 -11.92
N ARG A 106 8.25 -2.42 -10.63
CA ARG A 106 9.60 -2.20 -10.09
C ARG A 106 9.72 -2.75 -8.69
N SER A 107 10.93 -2.76 -8.16
CA SER A 107 11.20 -3.15 -6.78
C SER A 107 11.83 -2.01 -6.01
N ALA A 108 11.62 -2.00 -4.70
CA ALA A 108 12.26 -1.07 -3.79
C ALA A 108 13.11 -1.85 -2.78
N GLY A 109 14.37 -1.46 -2.63
CA GLY A 109 15.25 -2.08 -1.64
C GLY A 109 14.98 -1.56 -0.24
N PHE A 110 15.19 -2.41 0.76
CA PHE A 110 15.14 -1.99 2.16
C PHE A 110 16.33 -2.60 2.91
N GLN A 111 16.81 -1.89 3.92
CA GLN A 111 17.95 -2.31 4.73
C GLN A 111 17.70 -1.95 6.18
N ARG A 112 18.14 -2.83 7.09
CA ARG A 112 18.01 -2.63 8.54
C ARG A 112 16.58 -2.36 8.97
N GLY A 113 15.63 -3.00 8.28
CA GLY A 113 14.21 -2.81 8.55
C GLY A 113 13.65 -1.47 8.13
N VAL A 114 14.34 -0.72 7.26
CA VAL A 114 13.89 0.61 6.81
C VAL A 114 13.73 0.63 5.29
N LEU A 115 12.56 1.04 4.84
CA LEU A 115 12.25 1.24 3.42
C LEU A 115 11.95 2.73 3.21
N GLU A 116 12.66 3.33 2.28
CA GLU A 116 12.43 4.74 1.92
C GLU A 116 11.67 4.84 0.60
N ALA A 117 10.74 5.79 0.53
CA ALA A 117 9.97 6.01 -0.68
C ALA A 117 9.68 7.49 -0.89
N ARG A 118 9.54 7.86 -2.16
CA ARG A 118 9.10 9.19 -2.57
C ARG A 118 7.67 9.10 -3.04
N PHE A 119 6.90 10.12 -2.70
CA PHE A 119 5.50 10.22 -3.10
C PHE A 119 5.29 11.55 -3.80
N ALA A 120 4.64 11.51 -4.95
CA ALA A 120 4.04 12.71 -5.52
C ALA A 120 2.80 13.10 -4.70
N GLY A 121 2.22 14.25 -4.96
CA GLY A 121 1.00 14.66 -4.28
C GLY A 121 -0.09 13.61 -4.44
N TYR A 122 -0.68 13.19 -3.33
CA TYR A 122 -1.73 12.17 -3.27
C TYR A 122 -1.37 10.81 -3.87
N GLN A 123 -0.09 10.56 -4.11
CA GLN A 123 0.35 9.28 -4.69
C GLN A 123 0.26 8.17 -3.66
N ARG A 124 -0.09 6.96 -4.15
CA ARG A 124 -0.05 5.74 -3.34
C ARG A 124 1.10 4.85 -3.78
N HIS A 125 1.65 4.09 -2.84
CA HIS A 125 2.54 2.97 -3.12
C HIS A 125 2.05 1.75 -2.36
N VAL A 126 2.11 0.60 -3.01
CA VAL A 126 1.80 -0.69 -2.39
C VAL A 126 3.06 -1.54 -2.47
N PHE A 127 3.65 -1.85 -1.31
CA PHE A 127 4.85 -2.67 -1.23
C PHE A 127 4.45 -4.08 -0.82
N ARG A 128 4.89 -5.07 -1.59
CA ARG A 128 4.66 -6.47 -1.27
C ARG A 128 5.98 -7.10 -0.86
N LEU A 129 6.01 -7.63 0.36
CA LEU A 129 7.17 -8.33 0.90
C LEU A 129 6.84 -9.80 1.07
N SER A 130 7.82 -10.66 0.81
CA SER A 130 7.64 -12.10 1.02
C SER A 130 8.13 -12.47 2.41
N LEU A 131 7.44 -13.42 3.04
CA LEU A 131 7.92 -13.99 4.30
C LEU A 131 9.19 -14.79 4.04
N PRO A 132 10.14 -14.81 5.01
CA PRO A 132 11.33 -15.63 4.89
C PRO A 132 10.98 -17.12 4.74
N ALA A 133 11.85 -17.85 4.05
CA ALA A 133 11.69 -19.30 3.91
C ALA A 133 11.71 -19.97 5.28
N GLY A 134 10.81 -20.92 5.51
CA GLY A 134 10.71 -21.66 6.78
C GLY A 134 9.89 -20.97 7.86
N GLN A 135 9.27 -19.89 7.54
CA GLN A 135 8.41 -19.14 8.47
C GLN A 135 6.92 -19.43 8.21
#